data_4276fc8c4247e8c26c107378e0fd016b
#
_entry.id   4276fc8c4247e8c26c107378e0fd016b
#
_cell.length_a   1.000
_cell.length_b   1.000
_cell.length_c   1.000
_cell.angle_alpha   90.00
_cell.angle_beta   90.00
_cell.angle_gamma   90.00
#
_symmetry.space_group_name_H-M   'P 1'
#
loop_
_entity.id
_entity.type
_entity.pdbx_description
1 polymer ?
#
loop_
_entity_poly.entity_id
_entity_poly.type
_entity_poly.pdbx_seq_one_letter_code
_entity_poly.pdbx_strand_id
1 'polypeptide(L)'
;MNGRDIRICTIFAFAKVEFMEKLHPIMFAGTGSDVGKSIIAAAFCRIFKQDGYQPAPFKAQNMALNSFATPEGLEIGRAQAVQAEAAGVPCHTDMNPLLLKPQSDHTSQVVLNGRPIGNRNAYEYFRKEGRDELRREVCAAYDRLAARYNPVVLEGAGSISEINLRDTDLVNLPMALHAGADVILVGDIDRGGVFASVYGSLMLLRPHERERIKGILINKFRGDIRLFESGITMLEELCGIPVVGVVPYYRDIYIEEEDSVALAAKSVRAEKGKVNIAVILLRHLSNFTDFNVLERDPRVHLFY
;
A
#
# COMPACT_ATOMS: atom_id res chain seq x y z
N MET A 1 -2.12 51.52 54.68
CA MET A 1 -1.34 51.47 53.41
C MET A 1 -1.50 50.04 52.86
N ASN A 2 -2.20 49.89 51.75
CA ASN A 2 -2.72 48.62 51.23
C ASN A 2 -1.67 47.86 50.40
N GLY A 3 -1.29 46.69 50.91
CA GLY A 3 -0.60 45.68 50.12
C GLY A 3 -1.61 44.89 49.28
N ARG A 4 -1.50 44.97 47.94
CA ARG A 4 -2.26 44.11 47.02
C ARG A 4 -1.55 42.81 46.81
N ASP A 5 -2.15 41.71 47.29
CA ASP A 5 -1.79 40.34 46.96
C ASP A 5 -2.10 40.06 45.49
N ILE A 6 -1.08 39.90 44.68
CA ILE A 6 -1.17 39.38 43.32
C ILE A 6 -1.18 37.85 43.41
N ARG A 7 -2.37 37.25 43.36
CA ARG A 7 -2.51 35.79 43.15
C ARG A 7 -2.23 35.46 41.68
N ILE A 8 -1.06 34.90 41.42
CA ILE A 8 -0.76 34.29 40.14
C ILE A 8 -1.51 32.96 40.10
N CYS A 9 -2.61 32.95 39.36
CA CYS A 9 -3.36 31.73 39.06
C CYS A 9 -2.64 31.00 37.93
N THR A 10 -1.76 30.07 38.29
CA THR A 10 -1.12 29.18 37.31
C THR A 10 -2.17 28.12 36.92
N ILE A 11 -2.84 28.36 35.79
CA ILE A 11 -3.70 27.37 35.18
C ILE A 11 -2.81 26.34 34.51
N PHE A 12 -2.49 25.27 35.23
CA PHE A 12 -2.01 24.05 34.59
C PHE A 12 -3.23 23.39 33.90
N ALA A 13 -3.40 23.70 32.63
CA ALA A 13 -4.23 22.87 31.77
C ALA A 13 -3.51 21.53 31.63
N PHE A 14 -3.86 20.58 32.49
CA PHE A 14 -3.59 19.17 32.24
C PHE A 14 -4.42 18.81 30.98
N ALA A 15 -3.79 18.85 29.81
CA ALA A 15 -4.34 18.16 28.66
C ALA A 15 -4.50 16.70 29.09
N LYS A 16 -5.78 16.27 29.23
CA LYS A 16 -6.11 14.87 29.33
C LYS A 16 -5.56 14.22 28.07
N VAL A 17 -4.42 13.60 28.18
CA VAL A 17 -3.95 12.65 27.16
C VAL A 17 -4.90 11.46 27.32
N GLU A 18 -6.01 11.48 26.60
CA GLU A 18 -6.81 10.28 26.39
C GLU A 18 -5.88 9.32 25.66
N PHE A 19 -5.46 8.27 26.37
CA PHE A 19 -4.74 7.17 25.77
C PHE A 19 -5.71 6.53 24.75
N MET A 20 -5.52 6.84 23.48
CA MET A 20 -6.29 6.19 22.42
C MET A 20 -6.03 4.69 22.49
N GLU A 21 -7.10 3.91 22.43
CA GLU A 21 -7.03 2.46 22.45
C GLU A 21 -6.09 1.96 21.36
N LYS A 22 -5.27 0.96 21.70
CA LYS A 22 -4.39 0.32 20.72
C LYS A 22 -5.23 -0.51 19.76
N LEU A 23 -5.33 -0.05 18.52
CA LEU A 23 -6.04 -0.76 17.46
C LEU A 23 -5.23 -1.97 16.98
N HIS A 24 -5.94 -3.01 16.53
CA HIS A 24 -5.32 -4.09 15.79
C HIS A 24 -4.76 -3.56 14.46
N PRO A 25 -3.59 -4.02 14.03
CA PRO A 25 -3.11 -3.76 12.69
C PRO A 25 -4.09 -4.32 11.66
N ILE A 26 -4.24 -3.63 10.53
CA ILE A 26 -5.12 -4.05 9.45
C ILE A 26 -4.31 -4.28 8.17
N MET A 27 -4.57 -5.37 7.46
CA MET A 27 -3.93 -5.67 6.19
C MET A 27 -4.94 -5.70 5.04
N PHE A 28 -4.64 -5.00 3.96
CA PHE A 28 -5.38 -5.12 2.70
C PHE A 28 -4.64 -6.08 1.77
N ALA A 29 -5.18 -7.30 1.66
CA ALA A 29 -4.69 -8.34 0.75
C ALA A 29 -5.58 -8.39 -0.50
N GLY A 30 -5.07 -8.88 -1.62
CA GLY A 30 -5.79 -8.86 -2.88
C GLY A 30 -6.10 -10.23 -3.44
N THR A 31 -7.18 -10.33 -4.21
CA THR A 31 -7.46 -11.48 -5.08
C THR A 31 -6.57 -11.49 -6.33
N GLY A 32 -5.82 -10.41 -6.57
CA GLY A 32 -4.91 -10.26 -7.71
C GLY A 32 -4.09 -8.97 -7.63
N SER A 33 -3.25 -8.76 -8.65
CA SER A 33 -2.61 -7.47 -8.88
C SER A 33 -3.67 -6.43 -9.31
N ASP A 34 -3.36 -5.15 -9.10
CA ASP A 34 -4.19 -3.99 -9.54
C ASP A 34 -5.63 -3.94 -8.99
N VAL A 35 -5.98 -4.77 -8.01
CA VAL A 35 -7.32 -4.73 -7.39
C VAL A 35 -7.55 -3.45 -6.56
N GLY A 36 -6.50 -2.62 -6.36
CA GLY A 36 -6.57 -1.32 -5.70
C GLY A 36 -6.12 -1.32 -4.24
N LYS A 37 -5.34 -2.31 -3.80
CA LYS A 37 -4.81 -2.39 -2.43
C LYS A 37 -4.13 -1.11 -1.96
N SER A 38 -3.26 -0.54 -2.78
CA SER A 38 -2.45 0.65 -2.43
C SER A 38 -3.33 1.87 -2.16
N ILE A 39 -4.37 2.07 -2.99
CA ILE A 39 -5.35 3.16 -2.82
C ILE A 39 -6.15 2.97 -1.53
N ILE A 40 -6.62 1.75 -1.27
CA ILE A 40 -7.38 1.43 -0.06
C ILE A 40 -6.50 1.61 1.19
N ALA A 41 -5.24 1.14 1.16
CA ALA A 41 -4.30 1.35 2.26
C ALA A 41 -4.05 2.85 2.52
N ALA A 42 -3.85 3.67 1.48
CA ALA A 42 -3.71 5.11 1.60
C ALA A 42 -4.97 5.77 2.19
N ALA A 43 -6.16 5.36 1.74
CA ALA A 43 -7.43 5.85 2.27
C ALA A 43 -7.58 5.53 3.76
N PHE A 44 -7.27 4.31 4.19
CA PHE A 44 -7.33 3.94 5.61
C PHE A 44 -6.26 4.64 6.46
N CYS A 45 -5.06 4.86 5.94
CA CYS A 45 -4.08 5.74 6.59
C CYS A 45 -4.68 7.13 6.83
N ARG A 46 -5.37 7.69 5.83
CA ARG A 46 -6.02 9.00 5.95
C ARG A 46 -7.19 8.99 6.93
N ILE A 47 -8.06 7.98 6.89
CA ILE A 47 -9.20 7.83 7.78
C ILE A 47 -8.71 7.76 9.24
N PHE A 48 -7.81 6.85 9.57
CA PHE A 48 -7.26 6.74 10.93
C PHE A 48 -6.60 8.06 11.39
N LYS A 49 -5.94 8.78 10.49
CA LYS A 49 -5.39 10.11 10.82
C LYS A 49 -6.50 11.12 11.15
N GLN A 50 -7.60 11.11 10.40
CA GLN A 50 -8.75 11.98 10.65
C GLN A 50 -9.46 11.63 11.97
N ASP A 51 -9.50 10.36 12.32
CA ASP A 51 -10.05 9.84 13.58
C ASP A 51 -9.13 10.11 14.80
N GLY A 52 -7.98 10.78 14.58
CA GLY A 52 -7.07 11.22 15.63
C GLY A 52 -5.95 10.24 15.97
N TYR A 53 -5.87 9.08 15.29
CA TYR A 53 -4.77 8.13 15.46
C TYR A 53 -3.48 8.61 14.79
N GLN A 54 -2.38 7.90 15.08
CA GLN A 54 -1.10 8.08 14.42
C GLN A 54 -0.76 6.85 13.57
N PRO A 55 -1.43 6.66 12.44
CA PRO A 55 -1.19 5.48 11.61
C PRO A 55 0.14 5.56 10.88
N ALA A 56 0.64 4.39 10.46
CA ALA A 56 1.71 4.29 9.49
C ALA A 56 1.43 3.17 8.49
N PRO A 57 1.80 3.35 7.20
CA PRO A 57 1.71 2.28 6.22
C PRO A 57 2.85 1.28 6.40
N PHE A 58 2.62 0.04 5.96
CA PHE A 58 3.65 -0.98 5.89
C PHE A 58 3.43 -1.91 4.68
N LYS A 59 4.46 -2.07 3.87
CA LYS A 59 4.50 -3.10 2.83
C LYS A 59 5.83 -3.83 2.92
N ALA A 60 5.79 -5.07 3.34
CA ALA A 60 6.97 -5.89 3.64
C ALA A 60 7.97 -5.94 2.47
N GLN A 61 7.46 -6.14 1.27
CA GLN A 61 8.21 -6.10 0.02
C GLN A 61 7.38 -5.37 -1.03
N ASN A 62 8.02 -4.46 -1.76
CA ASN A 62 7.44 -3.86 -2.96
C ASN A 62 8.27 -4.20 -4.19
N MET A 63 7.65 -4.28 -5.35
CA MET A 63 8.32 -4.39 -6.64
C MET A 63 7.88 -3.20 -7.49
N ALA A 64 8.75 -2.22 -7.65
CA ALA A 64 8.42 -1.00 -8.36
C ALA A 64 9.69 -0.34 -8.95
N LEU A 65 9.53 0.31 -10.09
CA LEU A 65 10.56 1.16 -10.67
C LEU A 65 10.56 2.56 -10.06
N ASN A 66 9.39 3.02 -9.61
CA ASN A 66 9.26 4.31 -8.95
C ASN A 66 9.58 4.20 -7.47
N SER A 67 10.48 5.03 -7.02
CA SER A 67 10.92 5.14 -5.64
C SER A 67 10.86 6.58 -5.16
N PHE A 68 11.04 6.76 -3.86
CA PHE A 68 11.05 8.06 -3.20
C PHE A 68 12.20 8.12 -2.19
N ALA A 69 12.83 9.27 -2.06
CA ALA A 69 13.88 9.49 -1.08
C ALA A 69 13.27 9.87 0.28
N THR A 70 13.63 9.14 1.34
CA THR A 70 13.26 9.52 2.71
C THR A 70 14.01 10.77 3.16
N PRO A 71 13.58 11.44 4.25
CA PRO A 71 14.33 12.59 4.80
C PRO A 71 15.81 12.29 5.08
N GLU A 72 16.16 11.03 5.35
CA GLU A 72 17.54 10.59 5.59
C GLU A 72 18.31 10.29 4.30
N GLY A 73 17.71 10.48 3.13
CA GLY A 73 18.31 10.18 1.82
C GLY A 73 18.37 8.69 1.49
N LEU A 74 17.51 7.89 2.12
CA LEU A 74 17.34 6.48 1.86
C LEU A 74 16.16 6.25 0.91
N GLU A 75 16.03 5.05 0.33
CA GLU A 75 15.08 4.76 -0.73
C GLU A 75 13.92 3.90 -0.23
N ILE A 76 12.66 4.27 -0.60
CA ILE A 76 11.46 3.45 -0.41
C ILE A 76 10.60 3.43 -1.68
N GLY A 77 9.65 2.50 -1.76
CA GLY A 77 8.65 2.48 -2.82
C GLY A 77 7.77 3.73 -2.82
N ARG A 78 7.44 4.24 -4.01
CA ARG A 78 6.63 5.47 -4.17
C ARG A 78 5.26 5.36 -3.50
N ALA A 79 4.58 4.23 -3.62
CA ALA A 79 3.27 4.04 -3.01
C ALA A 79 3.32 4.20 -1.49
N GLN A 80 4.35 3.71 -0.82
CA GLN A 80 4.49 3.85 0.64
C GLN A 80 4.79 5.29 1.05
N ALA A 81 5.46 6.08 0.21
CA ALA A 81 5.61 7.52 0.44
C ALA A 81 4.25 8.24 0.36
N VAL A 82 3.42 7.93 -0.64
CA VAL A 82 2.05 8.47 -0.77
C VAL A 82 1.18 8.07 0.42
N GLN A 83 1.27 6.83 0.87
CA GLN A 83 0.54 6.33 2.05
C GLN A 83 1.01 7.01 3.34
N ALA A 84 2.31 7.28 3.49
CA ALA A 84 2.86 8.04 4.62
C ALA A 84 2.36 9.49 4.62
N GLU A 85 2.28 10.14 3.44
CA GLU A 85 1.70 11.45 3.27
C GLU A 85 0.21 11.46 3.68
N ALA A 86 -0.57 10.45 3.26
CA ALA A 86 -1.96 10.30 3.66
C ALA A 86 -2.10 10.12 5.18
N ALA A 87 -1.19 9.39 5.81
CA ALA A 87 -1.09 9.24 7.27
C ALA A 87 -0.64 10.52 7.99
N GLY A 88 -0.08 11.49 7.26
CA GLY A 88 0.48 12.72 7.82
C GLY A 88 1.75 12.50 8.64
N VAL A 89 2.58 11.54 8.23
CA VAL A 89 3.85 11.20 8.87
C VAL A 89 5.00 11.21 7.84
N PRO A 90 6.23 11.52 8.26
CA PRO A 90 7.39 11.41 7.39
C PRO A 90 7.56 9.96 6.93
N CYS A 91 7.89 9.77 5.64
CA CYS A 91 8.20 8.42 5.15
C CYS A 91 9.52 7.92 5.74
N HIS A 92 9.57 6.62 6.02
CA HIS A 92 10.72 5.96 6.64
C HIS A 92 10.92 4.57 6.02
N THR A 93 12.16 4.09 5.98
CA THR A 93 12.50 2.79 5.37
C THR A 93 11.80 1.61 6.03
N ASP A 94 11.46 1.69 7.33
CA ASP A 94 10.67 0.66 8.00
C ASP A 94 9.27 0.47 7.38
N MET A 95 8.74 1.44 6.63
CA MET A 95 7.45 1.34 5.95
C MET A 95 7.50 0.45 4.70
N ASN A 96 8.69 0.33 4.10
CA ASN A 96 8.98 -0.57 2.98
C ASN A 96 10.43 -1.06 3.07
N PRO A 97 10.70 -2.04 3.95
CA PRO A 97 12.08 -2.49 4.20
C PRO A 97 12.72 -3.18 3.00
N LEU A 98 11.92 -3.78 2.11
CA LEU A 98 12.43 -4.50 0.97
C LEU A 98 11.79 -3.99 -0.33
N LEU A 99 12.61 -3.40 -1.20
CA LEU A 99 12.19 -2.92 -2.50
C LEU A 99 12.98 -3.65 -3.60
N LEU A 100 12.27 -4.20 -4.57
CA LEU A 100 12.82 -4.82 -5.76
C LEU A 100 12.63 -3.88 -6.94
N LYS A 101 13.73 -3.54 -7.61
CA LYS A 101 13.72 -2.72 -8.84
C LYS A 101 14.06 -3.61 -10.04
N PRO A 102 13.07 -3.99 -10.86
CA PRO A 102 13.32 -4.81 -12.05
C PRO A 102 14.31 -4.15 -12.98
N GLN A 103 15.36 -4.87 -13.35
CA GLN A 103 16.38 -4.42 -14.33
C GLN A 103 16.26 -5.16 -15.67
N SER A 104 15.71 -6.38 -15.63
CA SER A 104 15.38 -7.19 -16.80
C SER A 104 14.29 -8.18 -16.44
N ASP A 105 13.87 -9.01 -17.40
CA ASP A 105 12.84 -10.05 -17.17
C ASP A 105 13.24 -11.06 -16.07
N HIS A 106 14.51 -11.15 -15.73
CA HIS A 106 15.04 -12.16 -14.82
C HIS A 106 15.84 -11.59 -13.64
N THR A 107 16.13 -10.30 -13.61
CA THR A 107 17.00 -9.71 -12.59
C THR A 107 16.37 -8.46 -11.97
N SER A 108 16.51 -8.34 -10.66
CA SER A 108 16.11 -7.15 -9.92
C SER A 108 17.24 -6.68 -9.02
N GLN A 109 17.41 -5.36 -8.92
CA GLN A 109 18.18 -4.76 -7.85
C GLN A 109 17.39 -4.89 -6.55
N VAL A 110 18.05 -5.39 -5.53
CA VAL A 110 17.46 -5.52 -4.18
C VAL A 110 17.90 -4.34 -3.34
N VAL A 111 16.93 -3.60 -2.82
CA VAL A 111 17.13 -2.51 -1.87
C VAL A 111 16.58 -2.97 -0.51
N LEU A 112 17.45 -3.05 0.49
CA LEU A 112 17.10 -3.45 1.85
C LEU A 112 17.30 -2.28 2.80
N ASN A 113 16.28 -1.95 3.59
CA ASN A 113 16.28 -0.82 4.51
C ASN A 113 16.77 0.49 3.84
N GLY A 114 16.33 0.70 2.59
CA GLY A 114 16.63 1.89 1.79
C GLY A 114 18.02 1.91 1.13
N ARG A 115 18.80 0.82 1.19
CA ARG A 115 20.14 0.72 0.61
C ARG A 115 20.23 -0.43 -0.40
N PRO A 116 20.80 -0.22 -1.58
CA PRO A 116 21.06 -1.29 -2.53
C PRO A 116 22.03 -2.32 -1.93
N ILE A 117 21.64 -3.59 -1.94
CA ILE A 117 22.50 -4.71 -1.48
C ILE A 117 22.98 -5.61 -2.64
N GLY A 118 22.70 -5.22 -3.88
CA GLY A 118 23.13 -5.92 -5.08
C GLY A 118 21.97 -6.36 -5.97
N ASN A 119 22.33 -7.01 -7.06
CA ASN A 119 21.38 -7.55 -8.02
C ASN A 119 21.18 -9.05 -7.75
N ARG A 120 19.94 -9.50 -7.85
CA ARG A 120 19.62 -10.93 -7.74
C ARG A 120 18.77 -11.38 -8.91
N ASN A 121 19.06 -12.56 -9.41
CA ASN A 121 18.18 -13.26 -10.32
C ASN A 121 16.91 -13.69 -9.58
N ALA A 122 15.75 -13.64 -10.25
CA ALA A 122 14.47 -14.03 -9.66
C ALA A 122 14.51 -15.44 -9.06
N TYR A 123 15.12 -16.41 -9.75
CA TYR A 123 15.27 -17.78 -9.25
C TYR A 123 16.08 -17.85 -7.94
N GLU A 124 17.22 -17.13 -7.85
CA GLU A 124 18.04 -17.06 -6.63
C GLU A 124 17.33 -16.32 -5.50
N TYR A 125 16.56 -15.26 -5.85
CA TYR A 125 15.81 -14.48 -4.89
C TYR A 125 14.71 -15.31 -4.20
N PHE A 126 14.02 -16.19 -4.94
CA PHE A 126 12.95 -17.03 -4.40
C PHE A 126 13.46 -18.37 -3.79
N ARG A 127 14.77 -18.61 -3.76
CA ARG A 127 15.32 -19.76 -3.02
C ARG A 127 15.30 -19.53 -1.51
N LYS A 128 15.22 -20.61 -0.74
CA LYS A 128 15.15 -20.53 0.73
C LYS A 128 16.40 -19.93 1.37
N GLU A 129 17.57 -20.17 0.77
CA GLU A 129 18.86 -19.67 1.25
C GLU A 129 18.89 -18.14 1.19
N GLY A 130 19.11 -17.49 2.34
CA GLY A 130 19.10 -16.02 2.48
C GLY A 130 17.70 -15.39 2.68
N ARG A 131 16.64 -16.16 2.49
CA ARG A 131 15.27 -15.68 2.69
C ARG A 131 14.92 -15.48 4.17
N ASP A 132 15.47 -16.31 5.04
CA ASP A 132 15.27 -16.21 6.49
C ASP A 132 15.89 -14.92 7.07
N GLU A 133 17.02 -14.47 6.51
CA GLU A 133 17.62 -13.21 6.88
C GLU A 133 16.75 -12.04 6.45
N LEU A 134 16.29 -12.03 5.20
CA LEU A 134 15.35 -11.00 4.71
C LEU A 134 14.06 -10.98 5.53
N ARG A 135 13.54 -12.15 5.90
CA ARG A 135 12.35 -12.25 6.76
C ARG A 135 12.59 -11.62 8.12
N ARG A 136 13.73 -11.91 8.76
CA ARG A 136 14.08 -11.30 10.06
C ARG A 136 14.16 -9.77 9.96
N GLU A 137 14.80 -9.25 8.91
CA GLU A 137 14.91 -7.80 8.69
C GLU A 137 13.54 -7.16 8.48
N VAL A 138 12.68 -7.77 7.67
CA VAL A 138 11.32 -7.29 7.40
C VAL A 138 10.47 -7.30 8.67
N CYS A 139 10.49 -8.38 9.45
CA CYS A 139 9.78 -8.48 10.72
C CYS A 139 10.29 -7.43 11.72
N ALA A 140 11.61 -7.27 11.84
CA ALA A 140 12.22 -6.27 12.73
C ALA A 140 11.84 -4.83 12.33
N ALA A 141 11.75 -4.53 11.03
CA ALA A 141 11.28 -3.24 10.53
C ALA A 141 9.82 -2.98 10.94
N TYR A 142 8.95 -3.99 10.77
CA TYR A 142 7.57 -3.92 11.22
C TYR A 142 7.47 -3.67 12.73
N ASP A 143 8.22 -4.41 13.54
CA ASP A 143 8.18 -4.30 15.01
C ASP A 143 8.63 -2.89 15.47
N ARG A 144 9.65 -2.32 14.82
CA ARG A 144 10.09 -0.93 15.08
C ARG A 144 9.00 0.07 14.72
N LEU A 145 8.28 -0.16 13.60
CA LEU A 145 7.19 0.71 13.15
C LEU A 145 5.99 0.62 14.10
N ALA A 146 5.57 -0.59 14.46
CA ALA A 146 4.44 -0.86 15.35
C ALA A 146 4.66 -0.37 16.79
N ALA A 147 5.91 -0.20 17.21
CA ALA A 147 6.25 0.43 18.49
C ALA A 147 6.02 1.95 18.50
N ARG A 148 5.96 2.59 17.33
CA ARG A 148 5.87 4.06 17.20
C ARG A 148 4.49 4.53 16.72
N TYR A 149 3.75 3.70 16.00
CA TYR A 149 2.52 4.08 15.30
C TYR A 149 1.34 3.18 15.66
N ASN A 150 0.15 3.74 15.61
CA ASN A 150 -1.10 3.04 15.95
C ASN A 150 -2.27 3.61 15.12
N PRO A 151 -2.93 2.78 14.29
CA PRO A 151 -2.56 1.42 13.89
C PRO A 151 -1.50 1.40 12.77
N VAL A 152 -0.92 0.22 12.52
CA VAL A 152 -0.17 -0.02 11.28
C VAL A 152 -1.13 -0.55 10.22
N VAL A 153 -1.11 0.08 9.05
CA VAL A 153 -1.90 -0.30 7.87
C VAL A 153 -0.99 -1.06 6.91
N LEU A 154 -1.19 -2.37 6.82
CA LEU A 154 -0.37 -3.23 5.97
C LEU A 154 -0.99 -3.37 4.58
N GLU A 155 -0.13 -3.47 3.57
CA GLU A 155 -0.50 -3.76 2.19
C GLU A 155 0.13 -5.07 1.73
N GLY A 156 -0.70 -5.99 1.19
CA GLY A 156 -0.25 -7.20 0.53
C GLY A 156 0.29 -6.93 -0.88
N ALA A 157 0.91 -7.94 -1.49
CA ALA A 157 1.41 -7.88 -2.87
C ALA A 157 0.75 -8.97 -3.72
N GLY A 158 0.45 -8.68 -4.99
CA GLY A 158 -0.15 -9.62 -5.92
C GLY A 158 -1.46 -10.22 -5.40
N SER A 159 -1.59 -11.53 -5.55
CA SER A 159 -2.70 -12.34 -5.03
C SER A 159 -2.26 -13.16 -3.82
N ILE A 160 -3.15 -13.27 -2.81
CA ILE A 160 -2.93 -14.19 -1.68
C ILE A 160 -3.07 -15.66 -2.09
N SER A 161 -3.59 -15.93 -3.27
CA SER A 161 -3.85 -17.28 -3.78
C SER A 161 -2.73 -17.85 -4.66
N GLU A 162 -1.58 -17.20 -4.74
CA GLU A 162 -0.39 -17.73 -5.43
C GLU A 162 0.28 -18.83 -4.59
N ILE A 163 -0.38 -19.97 -4.50
CA ILE A 163 0.01 -21.07 -3.61
C ILE A 163 1.39 -21.69 -3.94
N ASN A 164 1.85 -21.54 -5.17
CA ASN A 164 3.19 -21.96 -5.63
C ASN A 164 4.31 -21.10 -5.01
N LEU A 165 4.01 -19.87 -4.58
CA LEU A 165 4.97 -18.95 -3.94
C LEU A 165 4.83 -18.89 -2.41
N ARG A 166 3.88 -19.62 -1.83
CA ARG A 166 3.50 -19.53 -0.41
C ARG A 166 4.68 -19.70 0.55
N ASP A 167 5.55 -20.67 0.32
CA ASP A 167 6.65 -20.98 1.23
C ASP A 167 7.76 -19.90 1.21
N THR A 168 7.73 -19.06 0.19
CA THR A 168 8.68 -17.94 0.01
C THR A 168 8.02 -16.59 0.14
N ASP A 169 6.72 -16.53 0.41
CA ASP A 169 6.00 -15.27 0.64
C ASP A 169 6.51 -14.58 1.93
N LEU A 170 6.82 -13.29 1.82
CA LEU A 170 7.21 -12.42 2.93
C LEU A 170 6.17 -11.32 3.18
N VAL A 171 5.17 -11.19 2.32
CA VAL A 171 4.36 -9.96 2.23
C VAL A 171 2.95 -10.18 2.74
N ASN A 172 2.30 -11.26 2.29
CA ASN A 172 0.88 -11.46 2.54
C ASN A 172 0.62 -12.11 3.91
N LEU A 173 0.09 -13.31 3.92
CA LEU A 173 -0.35 -13.98 5.15
C LEU A 173 0.76 -14.25 6.17
N PRO A 174 2.01 -14.57 5.78
CA PRO A 174 3.09 -14.69 6.77
C PRO A 174 3.34 -13.40 7.54
N MET A 175 3.21 -12.23 6.86
CA MET A 175 3.35 -10.94 7.52
C MET A 175 2.11 -10.59 8.36
N ALA A 176 0.90 -10.90 7.87
CA ALA A 176 -0.32 -10.73 8.64
C ALA A 176 -0.29 -11.53 9.95
N LEU A 177 0.22 -12.77 9.90
CA LEU A 177 0.39 -13.63 11.08
C LEU A 177 1.41 -13.05 12.06
N HIS A 178 2.57 -12.56 11.58
CA HIS A 178 3.57 -11.91 12.41
C HIS A 178 3.03 -10.67 13.10
N ALA A 179 2.32 -9.83 12.36
CA ALA A 179 1.74 -8.58 12.84
C ALA A 179 0.52 -8.79 13.76
N GLY A 180 -0.07 -9.99 13.78
CA GLY A 180 -1.38 -10.21 14.38
C GLY A 180 -2.51 -9.43 13.69
N ALA A 181 -2.32 -9.07 12.41
CA ALA A 181 -3.23 -8.20 11.67
C ALA A 181 -4.55 -8.89 11.33
N ASP A 182 -5.63 -8.11 11.37
CA ASP A 182 -6.88 -8.46 10.71
C ASP A 182 -6.79 -8.19 9.22
N VAL A 183 -7.18 -9.15 8.39
CA VAL A 183 -7.01 -9.07 6.93
C VAL A 183 -8.35 -8.79 6.26
N ILE A 184 -8.36 -7.78 5.39
CA ILE A 184 -9.46 -7.48 4.49
C ILE A 184 -9.07 -7.91 3.08
N LEU A 185 -9.85 -8.83 2.51
CA LEU A 185 -9.63 -9.30 1.14
C LEU A 185 -10.29 -8.35 0.14
N VAL A 186 -9.48 -7.74 -0.70
CA VAL A 186 -9.93 -6.79 -1.74
C VAL A 186 -10.14 -7.53 -3.06
N GLY A 187 -11.37 -7.47 -3.58
CA GLY A 187 -11.74 -8.00 -4.90
C GLY A 187 -12.08 -6.88 -5.87
N ASP A 188 -11.63 -7.00 -7.13
CA ASP A 188 -11.95 -6.09 -8.23
C ASP A 188 -13.18 -6.60 -8.98
N ILE A 189 -14.27 -5.81 -8.99
CA ILE A 189 -15.50 -6.17 -9.70
C ILE A 189 -15.52 -5.67 -11.15
N ASP A 190 -14.72 -4.66 -11.48
CA ASP A 190 -14.73 -4.02 -12.80
C ASP A 190 -14.31 -4.97 -13.94
N ARG A 191 -13.41 -5.90 -13.63
CA ARG A 191 -12.92 -6.91 -14.58
C ARG A 191 -13.85 -8.12 -14.75
N GLY A 192 -14.90 -8.22 -13.92
CA GLY A 192 -15.78 -9.39 -13.85
C GLY A 192 -15.18 -10.56 -13.05
N GLY A 193 -16.02 -11.57 -12.76
CA GLY A 193 -15.57 -12.78 -12.07
C GLY A 193 -15.25 -12.61 -10.58
N VAL A 194 -15.72 -11.56 -9.92
CA VAL A 194 -15.39 -11.25 -8.51
C VAL A 194 -15.80 -12.38 -7.57
N PHE A 195 -16.92 -13.06 -7.80
CA PHE A 195 -17.35 -14.21 -6.98
C PHE A 195 -16.31 -15.33 -7.00
N ALA A 196 -15.86 -15.70 -8.20
CA ALA A 196 -14.88 -16.77 -8.38
C ALA A 196 -13.52 -16.38 -7.78
N SER A 197 -13.06 -15.14 -7.98
CA SER A 197 -11.78 -14.68 -7.48
C SER A 197 -11.76 -14.57 -5.95
N VAL A 198 -12.83 -14.09 -5.32
CA VAL A 198 -12.94 -14.01 -3.86
C VAL A 198 -13.04 -15.40 -3.25
N TYR A 199 -14.02 -16.20 -3.69
CA TYR A 199 -14.23 -17.55 -3.18
C TYR A 199 -13.01 -18.43 -3.41
N GLY A 200 -12.46 -18.44 -4.62
CA GLY A 200 -11.28 -19.24 -4.96
C GLY A 200 -10.07 -18.85 -4.12
N SER A 201 -9.83 -17.56 -3.92
CA SER A 201 -8.74 -17.08 -3.07
C SER A 201 -8.87 -17.60 -1.64
N LEU A 202 -10.07 -17.54 -1.05
CA LEU A 202 -10.33 -18.02 0.31
C LEU A 202 -10.19 -19.54 0.44
N MET A 203 -10.68 -20.29 -0.55
CA MET A 203 -10.64 -21.76 -0.51
C MET A 203 -9.24 -22.34 -0.67
N LEU A 204 -8.33 -21.61 -1.30
CA LEU A 204 -6.92 -22.00 -1.45
C LEU A 204 -6.09 -21.72 -0.18
N LEU A 205 -6.60 -20.96 0.78
CA LEU A 205 -5.90 -20.68 2.03
C LEU A 205 -5.98 -21.87 2.99
N ARG A 206 -4.92 -22.03 3.81
CA ARG A 206 -4.93 -22.94 4.94
C ARG A 206 -5.92 -22.45 6.01
N PRO A 207 -6.49 -23.32 6.86
CA PRO A 207 -7.49 -22.92 7.87
C PRO A 207 -7.03 -21.73 8.75
N HIS A 208 -5.83 -21.80 9.31
CA HIS A 208 -5.26 -20.75 10.17
C HIS A 208 -4.98 -19.42 9.44
N GLU A 209 -4.73 -19.47 8.12
CA GLU A 209 -4.58 -18.29 7.27
C GLU A 209 -5.96 -17.67 7.00
N ARG A 210 -6.96 -18.50 6.69
CA ARG A 210 -8.33 -18.07 6.42
C ARG A 210 -8.97 -17.41 7.65
N GLU A 211 -8.68 -17.87 8.85
CA GLU A 211 -9.15 -17.27 10.09
C GLU A 211 -8.72 -15.80 10.28
N ARG A 212 -7.65 -15.38 9.60
CA ARG A 212 -7.22 -13.99 9.60
C ARG A 212 -8.06 -13.08 8.71
N ILE A 213 -8.77 -13.64 7.73
CA ILE A 213 -9.64 -12.84 6.85
C ILE A 213 -10.91 -12.47 7.62
N LYS A 214 -11.06 -11.18 7.91
CA LYS A 214 -12.18 -10.65 8.71
C LYS A 214 -13.24 -9.97 7.87
N GLY A 215 -12.92 -9.64 6.63
CA GLY A 215 -13.87 -8.98 5.74
C GLY A 215 -13.47 -9.08 4.28
N ILE A 216 -14.44 -8.87 3.42
CA ILE A 216 -14.29 -8.76 1.97
C ILE A 216 -14.62 -7.32 1.60
N LEU A 217 -13.77 -6.67 0.81
CA LEU A 217 -14.00 -5.35 0.27
C LEU A 217 -14.07 -5.45 -1.25
N ILE A 218 -15.21 -5.08 -1.81
CA ILE A 218 -15.41 -5.05 -3.26
C ILE A 218 -15.02 -3.67 -3.77
N ASN A 219 -14.04 -3.62 -4.65
CA ASN A 219 -13.49 -2.37 -5.18
C ASN A 219 -13.86 -2.17 -6.66
N LYS A 220 -13.78 -0.94 -7.11
CA LYS A 220 -14.01 -0.48 -8.49
C LYS A 220 -15.42 -0.75 -8.98
N PHE A 221 -16.41 -0.64 -8.10
CA PHE A 221 -17.81 -0.84 -8.45
C PHE A 221 -18.31 0.28 -9.39
N ARG A 222 -19.00 -0.12 -10.45
CA ARG A 222 -19.67 0.80 -11.38
C ARG A 222 -21.17 0.53 -11.40
N GLY A 223 -21.95 1.57 -11.40
CA GLY A 223 -23.41 1.51 -11.51
C GLY A 223 -24.14 1.71 -10.18
N ASP A 224 -25.37 1.22 -10.14
CA ASP A 224 -26.24 1.37 -8.98
C ASP A 224 -26.00 0.24 -7.97
N ILE A 225 -25.60 0.59 -6.75
CA ILE A 225 -25.29 -0.38 -5.68
C ILE A 225 -26.47 -1.28 -5.34
N ARG A 226 -27.70 -0.81 -5.52
CA ARG A 226 -28.92 -1.59 -5.26
C ARG A 226 -29.00 -2.84 -6.13
N LEU A 227 -28.38 -2.82 -7.31
CA LEU A 227 -28.32 -3.99 -8.21
C LEU A 227 -27.32 -5.05 -7.71
N PHE A 228 -26.46 -4.71 -6.76
CA PHE A 228 -25.45 -5.62 -6.21
C PHE A 228 -25.76 -6.08 -4.78
N GLU A 229 -26.85 -5.62 -4.16
CA GLU A 229 -27.23 -6.05 -2.81
C GLU A 229 -27.39 -7.58 -2.69
N SER A 230 -28.03 -8.22 -3.64
CA SER A 230 -28.11 -9.69 -3.69
C SER A 230 -26.75 -10.35 -3.86
N GLY A 231 -25.84 -9.71 -4.60
CA GLY A 231 -24.47 -10.17 -4.78
C GLY A 231 -23.66 -10.12 -3.49
N ILE A 232 -23.86 -9.12 -2.65
CA ILE A 232 -23.26 -9.02 -1.32
C ILE A 232 -23.70 -10.22 -0.49
N THR A 233 -25.01 -10.44 -0.36
CA THR A 233 -25.58 -11.57 0.40
C THR A 233 -25.02 -12.92 -0.09
N MET A 234 -24.99 -13.13 -1.42
CA MET A 234 -24.44 -14.35 -2.01
C MET A 234 -22.95 -14.56 -1.66
N LEU A 235 -22.13 -13.49 -1.68
CA LEU A 235 -20.72 -13.58 -1.30
C LEU A 235 -20.56 -13.95 0.18
N GLU A 236 -21.34 -13.34 1.05
CA GLU A 236 -21.31 -13.61 2.49
C GLU A 236 -21.73 -15.06 2.79
N GLU A 237 -22.78 -15.56 2.14
CA GLU A 237 -23.23 -16.96 2.28
C GLU A 237 -22.19 -17.96 1.76
N LEU A 238 -21.59 -17.67 0.60
CA LEU A 238 -20.57 -18.56 0.01
C LEU A 238 -19.29 -18.60 0.81
N CYS A 239 -18.86 -17.45 1.34
CA CYS A 239 -17.54 -17.31 1.95
C CYS A 239 -17.57 -17.46 3.48
N GLY A 240 -18.73 -17.27 4.12
CA GLY A 240 -18.86 -17.21 5.59
C GLY A 240 -18.14 -16.00 6.19
N ILE A 241 -17.89 -14.93 5.41
CA ILE A 241 -17.13 -13.74 5.80
C ILE A 241 -17.91 -12.52 5.33
N PRO A 242 -18.08 -11.47 6.16
CA PRO A 242 -18.87 -10.30 5.80
C PRO A 242 -18.22 -9.48 4.67
N VAL A 243 -19.05 -8.89 3.82
CA VAL A 243 -18.66 -7.85 2.88
C VAL A 243 -18.69 -6.50 3.62
N VAL A 244 -17.52 -6.02 4.01
CA VAL A 244 -17.37 -4.82 4.85
C VAL A 244 -17.50 -3.51 4.07
N GLY A 245 -17.54 -3.57 2.74
CA GLY A 245 -17.76 -2.39 1.92
C GLY A 245 -17.71 -2.67 0.43
N VAL A 246 -18.36 -1.77 -0.32
CA VAL A 246 -18.30 -1.70 -1.78
C VAL A 246 -17.82 -0.30 -2.14
N VAL A 247 -16.64 -0.21 -2.74
CA VAL A 247 -16.00 1.06 -3.11
C VAL A 247 -16.31 1.39 -4.56
N PRO A 248 -16.90 2.55 -4.82
CA PRO A 248 -17.16 2.98 -6.20
C PRO A 248 -15.88 3.12 -7.01
N TYR A 249 -16.00 3.01 -8.33
CA TYR A 249 -14.90 3.30 -9.23
C TYR A 249 -14.61 4.81 -9.25
N TYR A 250 -13.43 5.18 -8.81
CA TYR A 250 -12.97 6.56 -8.83
C TYR A 250 -12.28 6.89 -10.16
N ARG A 251 -12.62 8.03 -10.74
CA ARG A 251 -12.02 8.52 -11.99
C ARG A 251 -11.02 9.66 -11.78
N ASP A 252 -11.20 10.39 -10.68
CA ASP A 252 -10.50 11.66 -10.42
C ASP A 252 -9.47 11.55 -9.29
N ILE A 253 -9.06 10.31 -8.93
CA ILE A 253 -7.96 10.11 -7.99
C ILE A 253 -6.65 10.14 -8.78
N TYR A 254 -5.81 11.07 -8.39
CA TYR A 254 -4.46 11.16 -8.89
C TYR A 254 -3.49 10.55 -7.87
N ILE A 255 -3.25 9.25 -7.98
CA ILE A 255 -2.19 8.55 -7.24
C ILE A 255 -1.13 8.16 -8.25
N GLU A 256 0.12 8.48 -7.92
CA GLU A 256 1.25 8.17 -8.79
C GLU A 256 1.38 6.65 -8.99
N GLU A 257 1.54 6.26 -10.22
CA GLU A 257 1.62 4.86 -10.62
C GLU A 257 2.96 4.25 -10.24
N GLU A 258 2.95 2.99 -9.82
CA GLU A 258 4.16 2.27 -9.43
C GLU A 258 4.90 1.69 -10.63
N ASP A 259 4.16 1.30 -11.69
CA ASP A 259 4.70 0.56 -12.82
C ASP A 259 4.74 1.38 -14.11
N SER A 260 5.76 1.14 -14.92
CA SER A 260 5.95 1.76 -16.23
C SER A 260 4.93 1.33 -17.31
N VAL A 261 4.01 0.42 -16.99
CA VAL A 261 2.91 0.00 -17.89
C VAL A 261 2.06 1.20 -18.33
N ALA A 262 1.90 2.19 -17.46
CA ALA A 262 1.23 3.45 -17.77
C ALA A 262 1.92 4.26 -18.87
N LEU A 263 3.22 4.12 -19.04
CA LEU A 263 3.97 4.83 -20.09
C LEU A 263 3.57 4.38 -21.49
N ALA A 264 3.10 3.14 -21.64
CA ALA A 264 2.67 2.62 -22.96
C ALA A 264 1.41 3.34 -23.50
N ALA A 265 0.63 3.98 -22.61
CA ALA A 265 -0.56 4.75 -22.98
C ALA A 265 -0.28 6.25 -23.19
N LYS A 266 0.95 6.71 -22.95
CA LYS A 266 1.32 8.13 -23.06
C LYS A 266 1.42 8.59 -24.52
N SER A 267 1.26 9.89 -24.74
CA SER A 267 1.41 10.51 -26.06
C SER A 267 2.83 10.35 -26.59
N VAL A 268 2.95 10.11 -27.89
CA VAL A 268 4.23 10.03 -28.62
C VAL A 268 4.43 11.19 -29.60
N ARG A 269 3.54 12.21 -29.57
CA ARG A 269 3.56 13.34 -30.52
C ARG A 269 3.30 14.66 -29.81
N ALA A 270 3.93 15.71 -30.34
CA ALA A 270 3.68 17.08 -29.90
C ALA A 270 2.23 17.53 -30.16
N GLU A 271 1.71 18.39 -29.32
CA GLU A 271 0.38 19.03 -29.41
C GLU A 271 0.52 20.53 -29.77
N LYS A 272 -0.24 20.95 -30.79
CA LYS A 272 -0.21 22.35 -31.26
C LYS A 272 -0.86 23.27 -30.21
N GLY A 273 -0.19 24.37 -29.91
CA GLY A 273 -0.71 25.41 -29.00
C GLY A 273 -0.32 25.20 -27.54
N LYS A 274 0.50 24.20 -27.24
CA LYS A 274 1.06 23.97 -25.91
C LYS A 274 2.58 24.05 -25.89
N VAL A 275 3.16 24.20 -24.74
CA VAL A 275 4.59 24.00 -24.50
C VAL A 275 4.84 22.49 -24.53
N ASN A 276 5.53 22.03 -25.58
CA ASN A 276 5.80 20.62 -25.76
C ASN A 276 7.12 20.23 -25.09
N ILE A 277 7.08 19.24 -24.20
CA ILE A 277 8.25 18.69 -23.50
C ILE A 277 8.40 17.21 -23.93
N ALA A 278 9.50 16.90 -24.58
CA ALA A 278 9.83 15.51 -24.94
C ALA A 278 10.60 14.86 -23.79
N VAL A 279 10.12 13.76 -23.28
CA VAL A 279 10.85 12.89 -22.37
C VAL A 279 11.46 11.75 -23.15
N ILE A 280 12.78 11.57 -23.03
CA ILE A 280 13.46 10.46 -23.70
C ILE A 280 13.07 9.15 -22.98
N LEU A 281 12.26 8.34 -23.65
CA LEU A 281 11.84 7.04 -23.12
C LEU A 281 12.99 6.03 -23.22
N LEU A 282 13.67 5.81 -22.10
CA LEU A 282 14.66 4.74 -22.00
C LEU A 282 13.96 3.40 -21.76
N ARG A 283 14.61 2.31 -22.12
CA ARG A 283 14.03 0.95 -22.04
C ARG A 283 13.58 0.57 -20.63
N HIS A 284 14.24 1.11 -19.60
CA HIS A 284 13.90 0.94 -18.18
C HIS A 284 13.91 2.31 -17.50
N LEU A 285 12.87 3.09 -17.76
CA LEU A 285 12.72 4.41 -17.14
C LEU A 285 12.21 4.25 -15.71
N SER A 286 13.03 4.64 -14.72
CA SER A 286 12.63 4.75 -13.31
C SER A 286 12.16 6.17 -13.02
N ASN A 287 11.35 6.32 -11.95
CA ASN A 287 10.89 7.62 -11.44
C ASN A 287 10.23 8.51 -12.50
N PHE A 288 9.53 7.90 -13.47
CA PHE A 288 8.83 8.64 -14.52
C PHE A 288 7.72 9.55 -13.94
N THR A 289 7.28 9.29 -12.72
CA THR A 289 6.32 10.15 -12.01
C THR A 289 6.87 11.52 -11.63
N ASP A 290 8.18 11.74 -11.70
CA ASP A 290 8.79 13.06 -11.49
C ASP A 290 8.31 14.09 -12.53
N PHE A 291 7.88 13.64 -13.70
CA PHE A 291 7.31 14.48 -14.76
C PHE A 291 5.83 14.80 -14.56
N ASN A 292 5.13 14.16 -13.64
CA ASN A 292 3.68 14.31 -13.43
C ASN A 292 3.28 15.75 -13.07
N VAL A 293 4.16 16.50 -12.41
CA VAL A 293 3.92 17.92 -12.10
C VAL A 293 3.79 18.75 -13.38
N LEU A 294 4.55 18.42 -14.39
CA LEU A 294 4.50 19.09 -15.71
C LEU A 294 3.24 18.69 -16.48
N GLU A 295 2.80 17.45 -16.40
CA GLU A 295 1.56 16.97 -17.03
C GLU A 295 0.29 17.64 -16.48
N ARG A 296 0.34 18.13 -15.22
CA ARG A 296 -0.80 18.81 -14.58
C ARG A 296 -0.96 20.25 -15.04
N ASP A 297 0.06 20.86 -15.65
CA ASP A 297 -0.06 22.22 -16.17
C ASP A 297 -0.79 22.17 -17.53
N PRO A 298 -2.00 22.77 -17.66
CA PRO A 298 -2.78 22.72 -18.90
C PRO A 298 -2.09 23.37 -20.11
N ARG A 299 -1.05 24.17 -19.87
CA ARG A 299 -0.23 24.83 -20.90
C ARG A 299 0.87 23.92 -21.44
N VAL A 300 1.17 22.83 -20.73
CA VAL A 300 2.24 21.87 -21.06
C VAL A 300 1.63 20.63 -21.71
N HIS A 301 2.32 20.09 -22.68
CA HIS A 301 2.07 18.76 -23.24
C HIS A 301 3.34 17.94 -23.13
N LEU A 302 3.27 16.89 -22.34
CA LEU A 302 4.34 15.93 -22.16
C LEU A 302 4.17 14.77 -23.12
N PHE A 303 5.24 14.38 -23.84
CA PHE A 303 5.23 13.21 -24.72
C PHE A 303 6.54 12.43 -24.65
N TYR A 304 6.48 11.15 -24.96
CA TYR A 304 7.61 10.20 -24.75
C TYR A 304 8.11 9.64 -26.08
#